data_060d40ab5bdcd13cdbda79b1e56c9341
#
_entry.id   060d40ab5bdcd13cdbda79b1e56c9341
#
_cell.length_a   1.000
_cell.length_b   1.000
_cell.length_c   1.000
_cell.angle_alpha   90.00
_cell.angle_beta   90.00
_cell.angle_gamma   90.00
#
_symmetry.space_group_name_H-M   'P 1'
#
loop_
_entity.id
_entity.type
_entity.pdbx_description
1 polymer ?
#
loop_
_entity_poly.entity_id
_entity_poly.type
_entity_poly.pdbx_seq_one_letter_code
_entity_poly.pdbx_strand_id
1 'polypeptide(L)'
;MVHKFPVDFDTNAPTPPNGPVPLFPLGGVFLYPHQVLPLHIFEQRYRDMVADLLDGPGRLVIASPQLGEREEPDRAPGVVPVGGLGEILRHEKLQDGRYMIWVLGLARVHIEEVASPHLYRQVECLPFLETAVPDEERQQLADELREAAAARLKEPLELPEATPPSLLADLLLQTLQPPRALVERAFSEPDVAARARLALTAAAAEPPPADEDPTEDAPRGPDVE
;
A
#
# COMPACT_ATOMS: atom_id res chain seq x y z
N MET A 1 -2.80 -22.49 -8.82
CA MET A 1 -1.46 -22.79 -8.26
C MET A 1 -1.17 -21.66 -7.27
N VAL A 2 -1.48 -21.90 -5.99
CA VAL A 2 -1.37 -20.87 -4.94
C VAL A 2 0.11 -20.64 -4.65
N HIS A 3 0.64 -19.46 -4.97
CA HIS A 3 1.96 -19.07 -4.56
C HIS A 3 1.98 -18.88 -3.04
N LYS A 4 2.53 -19.86 -2.35
CA LYS A 4 2.83 -19.78 -0.93
C LYS A 4 3.99 -18.81 -0.77
N PHE A 5 3.70 -17.57 -0.38
CA PHE A 5 4.73 -16.62 0.00
C PHE A 5 5.36 -17.12 1.30
N PRO A 6 6.69 -17.21 1.42
CA PRO A 6 7.33 -17.42 2.69
C PRO A 6 7.19 -16.11 3.48
N VAL A 7 6.21 -16.05 4.37
CA VAL A 7 6.03 -14.87 5.22
C VAL A 7 6.68 -15.18 6.56
N ASP A 8 7.98 -14.94 6.67
CA ASP A 8 8.58 -14.65 7.95
C ASP A 8 8.19 -13.20 8.29
N PHE A 9 7.23 -13.04 9.18
CA PHE A 9 6.86 -11.74 9.76
C PHE A 9 7.94 -11.32 10.76
N ASP A 10 9.18 -11.22 10.30
CA ASP A 10 10.27 -10.73 11.13
C ASP A 10 10.01 -9.25 11.42
N THR A 11 9.84 -8.92 12.69
CA THR A 11 9.56 -7.58 13.22
C THR A 11 10.72 -6.60 12.99
N ASN A 12 11.71 -6.99 12.22
CA ASN A 12 12.85 -6.16 11.88
C ASN A 12 12.50 -5.33 10.65
N ALA A 13 11.94 -4.13 10.88
CA ALA A 13 11.74 -3.17 9.80
C ALA A 13 13.05 -3.03 9.02
N PRO A 14 13.03 -3.14 7.68
CA PRO A 14 14.25 -3.05 6.89
C PRO A 14 14.92 -1.71 7.17
N THR A 15 16.22 -1.76 7.42
CA THR A 15 17.02 -0.55 7.63
C THR A 15 16.84 0.38 6.44
N PRO A 16 16.49 1.66 6.67
CA PRO A 16 16.40 2.63 5.59
C PRO A 16 17.69 2.65 4.76
N PRO A 17 17.59 2.89 3.44
CA PRO A 17 18.76 3.01 2.59
C PRO A 17 19.73 4.09 3.09
N ASN A 18 21.02 3.83 2.98
CA ASN A 18 22.04 4.85 3.23
C ASN A 18 22.10 5.79 2.00
N GLY A 19 21.56 7.00 2.14
CA GLY A 19 21.54 8.02 1.12
C GLY A 19 20.20 8.14 0.37
N PRO A 20 20.13 9.14 -0.53
CA PRO A 20 18.89 9.47 -1.23
C PRO A 20 18.36 8.32 -2.11
N VAL A 21 17.06 8.13 -2.11
CA VAL A 21 16.35 7.20 -2.99
C VAL A 21 15.37 7.94 -3.87
N PRO A 22 15.07 7.43 -5.08
CA PRO A 22 14.04 8.00 -5.94
C PRO A 22 12.69 8.07 -5.26
N LEU A 23 12.02 9.23 -5.43
CA LEU A 23 10.64 9.44 -5.03
C LEU A 23 9.74 9.33 -6.25
N PHE A 24 8.75 8.46 -6.15
CA PHE A 24 7.67 8.33 -7.13
C PHE A 24 6.35 8.86 -6.57
N PRO A 25 5.96 10.12 -6.85
CA PRO A 25 4.71 10.68 -6.40
C PRO A 25 3.52 10.05 -7.13
N LEU A 26 2.60 9.43 -6.40
CA LEU A 26 1.39 8.83 -6.96
C LEU A 26 0.15 9.29 -6.19
N GLY A 27 -0.75 10.00 -6.86
CA GLY A 27 -1.96 10.55 -6.24
C GLY A 27 -2.88 9.47 -5.68
N GLY A 28 -3.11 9.51 -4.37
CA GLY A 28 -4.01 8.57 -3.68
C GLY A 28 -3.46 7.16 -3.50
N VAL A 29 -2.21 6.91 -3.85
CA VAL A 29 -1.56 5.61 -3.69
C VAL A 29 -0.68 5.59 -2.45
N PHE A 30 -0.84 4.56 -1.64
CA PHE A 30 -0.07 4.29 -0.44
C PHE A 30 0.47 2.86 -0.55
N LEU A 31 1.79 2.70 -0.52
CA LEU A 31 2.43 1.40 -0.60
C LEU A 31 2.60 0.83 0.81
N TYR A 32 1.77 -0.13 1.16
CA TYR A 32 1.83 -0.80 2.46
C TYR A 32 2.95 -1.84 2.51
N PRO A 33 3.53 -2.11 3.69
CA PRO A 33 4.42 -3.24 3.88
C PRO A 33 3.77 -4.55 3.40
N HIS A 34 4.58 -5.40 2.75
CA HIS A 34 4.16 -6.69 2.17
C HIS A 34 3.17 -6.62 0.99
N GLN A 35 2.72 -5.45 0.59
CA GLN A 35 1.91 -5.27 -0.60
C GLN A 35 2.78 -5.36 -1.86
N VAL A 36 2.28 -6.00 -2.90
CA VAL A 36 2.87 -5.93 -4.26
C VAL A 36 2.01 -5.02 -5.11
N LEU A 37 2.61 -3.93 -5.57
CA LEU A 37 1.95 -2.91 -6.38
C LEU A 37 2.43 -2.99 -7.83
N PRO A 38 1.58 -3.35 -8.81
CA PRO A 38 1.91 -3.28 -10.22
C PRO A 38 1.81 -1.84 -10.72
N LEU A 39 2.82 -1.37 -11.45
CA LEU A 39 2.88 -0.01 -11.98
C LEU A 39 3.27 -0.03 -13.45
N HIS A 40 2.58 0.81 -14.24
CA HIS A 40 2.90 1.05 -15.64
C HIS A 40 3.63 2.39 -15.77
N ILE A 41 4.90 2.34 -16.15
CA ILE A 41 5.80 3.50 -16.23
C ILE A 41 5.92 3.97 -17.66
N PHE A 42 5.36 5.14 -17.96
CA PHE A 42 5.29 5.71 -19.31
C PHE A 42 5.98 7.07 -19.44
N GLU A 43 5.98 7.90 -18.38
CA GLU A 43 6.66 9.19 -18.38
C GLU A 43 8.18 9.03 -18.48
N GLN A 44 8.86 9.84 -19.29
CA GLN A 44 10.30 9.73 -19.55
C GLN A 44 11.12 9.79 -18.24
N ARG A 45 10.85 10.77 -17.37
CA ARG A 45 11.57 10.92 -16.09
C ARG A 45 11.51 9.67 -15.20
N TYR A 46 10.38 8.95 -15.21
CA TYR A 46 10.22 7.72 -14.42
C TYR A 46 10.73 6.48 -15.16
N ARG A 47 10.80 6.52 -16.49
CA ARG A 47 11.50 5.47 -17.26
C ARG A 47 13.00 5.53 -16.99
N ASP A 48 13.56 6.74 -16.92
CA ASP A 48 14.97 6.96 -16.56
C ASP A 48 15.21 6.52 -15.11
N MET A 49 14.32 6.88 -14.17
CA MET A 49 14.36 6.41 -12.78
C MET A 49 14.40 4.89 -12.69
N VAL A 50 13.54 4.18 -13.42
CA VAL A 50 13.54 2.70 -13.40
C VAL A 50 14.84 2.17 -13.98
N ALA A 51 15.34 2.73 -15.08
CA ALA A 51 16.61 2.30 -15.66
C ALA A 51 17.75 2.42 -14.64
N ASP A 52 17.86 3.57 -13.95
CA ASP A 52 18.88 3.77 -12.91
C ASP A 52 18.70 2.82 -11.71
N LEU A 53 17.46 2.51 -11.33
CA LEU A 53 17.17 1.60 -10.23
C LEU A 53 17.54 0.14 -10.53
N LEU A 54 17.46 -0.29 -11.79
CA LEU A 54 17.80 -1.65 -12.20
C LEU A 54 19.31 -1.92 -12.16
N ASP A 55 20.14 -0.88 -12.12
CA ASP A 55 21.58 -1.00 -11.91
C ASP A 55 21.98 -1.10 -10.42
N GLY A 56 21.00 -1.05 -9.52
CA GLY A 56 21.18 -1.07 -8.08
C GLY A 56 20.20 -1.98 -7.34
N PRO A 57 19.93 -1.72 -6.07
CA PRO A 57 19.01 -2.53 -5.25
C PRO A 57 17.54 -2.37 -5.61
N GLY A 58 17.18 -1.54 -6.59
CA GLY A 58 15.81 -1.38 -7.06
C GLY A 58 14.87 -0.69 -6.07
N ARG A 59 15.38 0.10 -5.12
CA ARG A 59 14.59 0.71 -4.04
C ARG A 59 14.11 2.10 -4.40
N LEU A 60 12.83 2.37 -4.14
CA LEU A 60 12.18 3.66 -4.34
C LEU A 60 11.16 3.92 -3.22
N VAL A 61 10.79 5.18 -3.07
CA VAL A 61 9.68 5.58 -2.20
C VAL A 61 8.47 5.96 -3.04
N ILE A 62 7.30 5.44 -2.67
CA ILE A 62 6.02 5.90 -3.19
C ILE A 62 5.36 6.76 -2.12
N ALA A 63 5.00 8.01 -2.48
CA ALA A 63 4.28 8.91 -1.60
C ALA A 63 3.20 9.67 -2.35
N SER A 64 2.09 9.96 -1.66
CA SER A 64 0.98 10.68 -2.25
C SER A 64 1.24 12.20 -2.19
N PRO A 65 0.95 12.97 -3.26
CA PRO A 65 0.95 14.43 -3.20
C PRO A 65 -0.01 14.92 -2.11
N GLN A 66 0.30 16.05 -1.46
CA GLN A 66 -0.56 16.63 -0.43
C GLN A 66 -1.91 17.05 -1.00
N LEU A 67 -2.98 16.86 -0.20
CA LEU A 67 -4.33 17.27 -0.60
C LEU A 67 -4.42 18.81 -0.66
N GLY A 68 -4.98 19.32 -1.76
CA GLY A 68 -5.24 20.75 -1.92
C GLY A 68 -4.07 21.58 -2.48
N GLU A 69 -2.88 21.02 -2.61
CA GLU A 69 -1.82 21.65 -3.35
C GLU A 69 -2.07 21.48 -4.86
N ARG A 70 -2.02 22.60 -5.58
CA ARG A 70 -2.09 22.59 -7.05
C ARG A 70 -0.68 22.51 -7.60
N GLU A 71 -0.54 21.84 -8.74
CA GLU A 71 0.67 21.99 -9.55
C GLU A 71 0.81 23.46 -9.97
N GLU A 72 1.85 24.10 -9.50
CA GLU A 72 2.26 25.40 -10.01
C GLU A 72 3.25 25.17 -11.17
N PRO A 73 3.31 26.07 -12.17
CA PRO A 73 4.16 25.86 -13.35
C PRO A 73 5.64 25.59 -13.02
N ASP A 74 6.12 26.13 -11.90
CA ASP A 74 7.53 26.04 -11.49
C ASP A 74 7.76 25.25 -10.20
N ARG A 75 6.70 24.64 -9.62
CA ARG A 75 6.80 23.90 -8.35
C ARG A 75 5.96 22.64 -8.36
N ALA A 76 6.64 21.51 -8.24
CA ALA A 76 5.94 20.25 -7.99
C ALA A 76 5.21 20.29 -6.64
N PRO A 77 3.99 19.72 -6.52
CA PRO A 77 3.26 19.66 -5.26
C PRO A 77 4.08 18.92 -4.19
N GLY A 78 3.97 19.37 -2.95
CA GLY A 78 4.51 18.67 -1.79
C GLY A 78 3.93 17.26 -1.71
N VAL A 79 4.61 16.36 -1.04
CA VAL A 79 4.13 15.01 -0.75
C VAL A 79 3.86 14.85 0.75
N VAL A 80 3.02 13.89 1.10
CA VAL A 80 2.81 13.53 2.51
C VAL A 80 4.14 13.10 3.17
N PRO A 81 4.35 13.41 4.45
CA PRO A 81 5.64 13.21 5.12
C PRO A 81 5.98 11.73 5.38
N VAL A 82 5.04 10.82 5.19
CA VAL A 82 5.25 9.37 5.32
C VAL A 82 5.02 8.70 3.97
N GLY A 83 6.04 8.00 3.48
CA GLY A 83 5.99 7.24 2.24
C GLY A 83 6.16 5.74 2.47
N GLY A 84 5.79 4.94 1.46
CA GLY A 84 6.09 3.52 1.41
C GLY A 84 7.43 3.29 0.71
N LEU A 85 8.42 2.78 1.44
CA LEU A 85 9.66 2.27 0.85
C LEU A 85 9.35 0.94 0.17
N GLY A 86 9.72 0.82 -1.08
CA GLY A 86 9.53 -0.40 -1.86
C GLY A 86 10.77 -0.83 -2.61
N GLU A 87 10.73 -2.06 -3.11
CA GLU A 87 11.77 -2.66 -3.95
C GLU A 87 11.15 -3.30 -5.20
N ILE A 88 11.77 -3.11 -6.36
CA ILE A 88 11.30 -3.71 -7.60
C ILE A 88 11.57 -5.21 -7.57
N LEU A 89 10.51 -6.02 -7.41
CA LEU A 89 10.59 -7.49 -7.47
C LEU A 89 10.75 -8.02 -8.89
N ARG A 90 10.08 -7.37 -9.81
CA ARG A 90 10.01 -7.78 -11.21
C ARG A 90 9.82 -6.57 -12.10
N HIS A 91 10.38 -6.62 -13.29
CA HIS A 91 10.15 -5.63 -14.34
C HIS A 91 10.01 -6.29 -15.70
N GLU A 92 9.36 -5.58 -16.61
CA GLU A 92 9.26 -5.91 -18.02
C GLU A 92 9.40 -4.61 -18.83
N LYS A 93 10.40 -4.56 -19.72
CA LYS A 93 10.56 -3.45 -20.65
C LYS A 93 9.77 -3.71 -21.92
N LEU A 94 8.84 -2.82 -22.23
CA LEU A 94 7.99 -2.91 -23.42
C LEU A 94 8.76 -2.42 -24.66
N GLN A 95 8.28 -2.79 -25.87
CA GLN A 95 8.94 -2.44 -27.15
C GLN A 95 9.03 -0.92 -27.37
N ASP A 96 8.10 -0.15 -26.85
CA ASP A 96 8.09 1.32 -26.91
C ASP A 96 8.91 2.01 -25.81
N GLY A 97 9.65 1.20 -25.03
CA GLY A 97 10.53 1.65 -23.96
C GLY A 97 9.83 1.96 -22.63
N ARG A 98 8.52 1.78 -22.51
CA ARG A 98 7.80 1.82 -21.23
C ARG A 98 8.17 0.60 -20.38
N TYR A 99 7.86 0.67 -19.07
CA TYR A 99 8.07 -0.46 -18.17
C TYR A 99 6.78 -0.86 -17.47
N MET A 100 6.62 -2.15 -17.26
CA MET A 100 5.77 -2.71 -16.23
C MET A 100 6.67 -3.13 -15.07
N ILE A 101 6.42 -2.66 -13.86
CA ILE A 101 7.16 -3.04 -12.67
C ILE A 101 6.22 -3.53 -11.57
N TRP A 102 6.70 -4.43 -10.73
CA TRP A 102 6.02 -4.90 -9.54
C TRP A 102 6.86 -4.50 -8.34
N VAL A 103 6.33 -3.62 -7.51
CA VAL A 103 7.04 -3.08 -6.34
C VAL A 103 6.51 -3.75 -5.08
N LEU A 104 7.40 -4.40 -4.33
CA LEU A 104 7.11 -4.90 -3.00
C LEU A 104 7.26 -3.78 -1.98
N GLY A 105 6.24 -3.51 -1.19
CA GLY A 105 6.33 -2.64 -0.03
C GLY A 105 7.16 -3.29 1.08
N LEU A 106 8.19 -2.59 1.52
CA LEU A 106 9.10 -3.06 2.56
C LEU A 106 8.75 -2.47 3.93
N ALA A 107 8.57 -1.15 3.99
CA ALA A 107 8.30 -0.43 5.24
C ALA A 107 7.67 0.94 4.96
N ARG A 108 7.06 1.53 5.99
CA ARG A 108 6.82 2.97 6.04
C ARG A 108 8.09 3.70 6.43
N VAL A 109 8.30 4.88 5.88
CA VAL A 109 9.44 5.74 6.18
C VAL A 109 8.98 7.20 6.28
N HIS A 110 9.55 7.95 7.19
CA HIS A 110 9.52 9.40 7.09
C HIS A 110 10.43 9.83 5.96
N ILE A 111 10.01 10.83 5.18
CA ILE A 111 10.75 11.29 4.02
C ILE A 111 11.06 12.77 4.10
N GLU A 112 12.28 13.11 3.71
CA GLU A 112 12.72 14.50 3.53
C GLU A 112 13.24 14.65 2.10
N GLU A 113 12.64 15.58 1.34
CA GLU A 113 13.05 15.80 -0.03
C GLU A 113 14.41 16.47 -0.10
N VAL A 114 15.27 15.98 -0.98
CA VAL A 114 16.61 16.50 -1.22
C VAL A 114 16.80 16.92 -2.66
N ALA A 115 17.83 17.72 -2.93
CA ALA A 115 18.18 18.10 -4.29
C ALA A 115 18.53 16.85 -5.12
N SER A 116 17.92 16.75 -6.30
CA SER A 116 18.16 15.64 -7.24
C SER A 116 18.96 16.13 -8.44
N PRO A 117 20.00 15.41 -8.88
CA PRO A 117 20.67 15.66 -10.14
C PRO A 117 19.89 15.13 -11.35
N HIS A 118 18.80 14.38 -11.11
CA HIS A 118 17.97 13.75 -12.12
C HIS A 118 16.68 14.54 -12.36
N LEU A 119 15.93 14.18 -13.40
CA LEU A 119 14.59 14.74 -13.66
C LEU A 119 13.50 14.19 -12.73
N TYR A 120 13.80 13.12 -12.01
CA TYR A 120 12.93 12.59 -10.95
C TYR A 120 13.39 13.09 -9.57
N ARG A 121 12.46 13.16 -8.64
CA ARG A 121 12.70 13.64 -7.27
C ARG A 121 13.43 12.57 -6.44
N GLN A 122 14.15 13.02 -5.40
CA GLN A 122 14.83 12.15 -4.44
C GLN A 122 14.49 12.56 -3.01
N VAL A 123 14.49 11.57 -2.11
CA VAL A 123 14.24 11.75 -0.68
C VAL A 123 15.27 11.00 0.16
N GLU A 124 15.61 11.55 1.31
CA GLU A 124 16.20 10.80 2.40
C GLU A 124 15.11 10.11 3.22
N CYS A 125 15.39 8.88 3.66
CA CYS A 125 14.45 8.05 4.42
C CYS A 125 14.90 7.98 5.87
N LEU A 126 13.98 8.32 6.79
CA LEU A 126 14.16 8.14 8.22
C LEU A 126 13.24 7.01 8.72
N PRO A 127 13.64 6.26 9.75
CA PRO A 127 12.83 5.19 10.30
C PRO A 127 11.44 5.68 10.73
N PHE A 128 10.39 4.96 10.33
CA PHE A 128 9.05 5.11 10.88
C PHE A 128 8.87 4.07 11.99
N LEU A 129 8.98 4.52 13.24
CA LEU A 129 8.92 3.62 14.40
C LEU A 129 7.47 3.44 14.82
N GLU A 130 6.99 2.19 14.76
CA GLU A 130 5.66 1.83 15.20
C GLU A 130 5.62 1.51 16.69
N THR A 131 4.55 1.94 17.36
CA THR A 131 4.23 1.54 18.72
C THR A 131 3.38 0.28 18.67
N ALA A 132 3.90 -0.81 19.22
CA ALA A 132 3.20 -2.10 19.21
C ALA A 132 1.92 -2.07 20.09
N VAL A 133 0.97 -2.92 19.73
CA VAL A 133 -0.23 -3.14 20.54
C VAL A 133 0.16 -3.80 21.86
N PRO A 134 -0.36 -3.33 23.02
CA PRO A 134 -0.16 -3.99 24.31
C PRO A 134 -0.57 -5.46 24.26
N ASP A 135 0.17 -6.33 25.00
CA ASP A 135 -0.04 -7.79 24.95
C ASP A 135 -1.46 -8.20 25.33
N GLU A 136 -2.06 -7.50 26.30
CA GLU A 136 -3.43 -7.74 26.77
C GLU A 136 -4.52 -7.43 25.72
N GLU A 137 -4.27 -6.51 24.78
CA GLU A 137 -5.23 -6.13 23.75
C GLU A 137 -4.96 -6.84 22.41
N ARG A 138 -3.78 -7.42 22.23
CA ARG A 138 -3.27 -7.89 20.93
C ARG A 138 -4.18 -8.94 20.30
N GLN A 139 -4.56 -9.96 21.06
CA GLN A 139 -5.36 -11.07 20.54
C GLN A 139 -6.75 -10.60 20.16
N GLN A 140 -7.42 -9.88 21.06
CA GLN A 140 -8.77 -9.37 20.79
C GLN A 140 -8.79 -8.48 19.55
N LEU A 141 -7.84 -7.54 19.43
CA LEU A 141 -7.74 -6.63 18.29
C LEU A 141 -7.46 -7.38 16.98
N ALA A 142 -6.62 -8.43 17.02
CA ALA A 142 -6.36 -9.27 15.87
C ALA A 142 -7.61 -10.02 15.40
N ASP A 143 -8.40 -10.54 16.32
CA ASP A 143 -9.64 -11.26 16.01
C ASP A 143 -10.70 -10.35 15.43
N GLU A 144 -10.89 -9.15 16.00
CA GLU A 144 -11.79 -8.12 15.44
C GLU A 144 -11.40 -7.71 14.00
N LEU A 145 -10.11 -7.51 13.75
CA LEU A 145 -9.61 -7.17 12.41
C LEU A 145 -9.79 -8.32 11.40
N ARG A 146 -9.57 -9.57 11.83
CA ARG A 146 -9.79 -10.76 10.98
C ARG A 146 -11.25 -10.92 10.61
N GLU A 147 -12.14 -10.79 11.58
CA GLU A 147 -13.58 -10.85 11.34
C GLU A 147 -14.03 -9.76 10.35
N ALA A 148 -13.59 -8.53 10.58
CA ALA A 148 -13.90 -7.40 9.69
C ALA A 148 -13.35 -7.58 8.27
N ALA A 149 -12.16 -8.18 8.11
CA ALA A 149 -11.58 -8.46 6.80
C ALA A 149 -12.29 -9.64 6.11
N ALA A 150 -12.56 -10.73 6.84
CA ALA A 150 -13.23 -11.91 6.32
C ALA A 150 -14.63 -11.60 5.76
N ALA A 151 -15.38 -10.72 6.42
CA ALA A 151 -16.69 -10.28 5.96
C ALA A 151 -16.70 -9.54 4.61
N ARG A 152 -15.53 -9.18 4.06
CA ARG A 152 -15.38 -8.35 2.84
C ARG A 152 -14.62 -9.02 1.72
N LEU A 153 -13.94 -10.10 2.01
CA LEU A 153 -13.20 -10.86 1.01
C LEU A 153 -14.12 -11.90 0.35
N LYS A 154 -14.16 -11.92 -0.98
CA LYS A 154 -14.93 -12.93 -1.75
C LYS A 154 -14.40 -14.35 -1.56
N GLU A 155 -13.11 -14.48 -1.29
CA GLU A 155 -12.46 -15.76 -1.01
C GLU A 155 -11.84 -15.72 0.38
N PRO A 156 -11.91 -16.81 1.16
CA PRO A 156 -11.28 -16.88 2.46
C PRO A 156 -9.76 -16.64 2.33
N LEU A 157 -9.25 -15.62 2.99
CA LEU A 157 -7.81 -15.40 3.07
C LEU A 157 -7.25 -16.21 4.25
N GLU A 158 -6.52 -17.27 3.92
CA GLU A 158 -5.82 -18.07 4.93
C GLU A 158 -4.60 -17.31 5.44
N LEU A 159 -4.80 -16.51 6.48
CA LEU A 159 -3.71 -15.84 7.19
C LEU A 159 -3.25 -16.68 8.37
N PRO A 160 -1.94 -16.81 8.61
CA PRO A 160 -1.42 -17.43 9.81
C PRO A 160 -2.03 -16.82 11.07
N GLU A 161 -2.26 -17.64 12.09
CA GLU A 161 -2.83 -17.17 13.36
C GLU A 161 -1.95 -16.09 14.02
N ALA A 162 -0.63 -16.20 13.83
CA ALA A 162 0.35 -15.24 14.32
C ALA A 162 0.44 -13.93 13.51
N THR A 163 -0.45 -13.69 12.52
CA THR A 163 -0.43 -12.43 11.73
C THR A 163 -0.65 -11.22 12.65
N PRO A 164 0.29 -10.25 12.67
CA PRO A 164 0.22 -9.15 13.60
C PRO A 164 -0.92 -8.17 13.28
N PRO A 165 -1.49 -7.49 14.31
CA PRO A 165 -2.55 -6.49 14.12
C PRO A 165 -2.19 -5.38 13.13
N SER A 166 -0.92 -4.99 13.03
CA SER A 166 -0.44 -3.99 12.06
C SER A 166 -0.74 -4.41 10.63
N LEU A 167 -0.43 -5.66 10.28
CA LEU A 167 -0.67 -6.18 8.93
C LEU A 167 -2.16 -6.41 8.66
N LEU A 168 -2.91 -6.86 9.66
CA LEU A 168 -4.36 -7.05 9.55
C LEU A 168 -5.09 -5.71 9.32
N ALA A 169 -4.68 -4.64 10.03
CA ALA A 169 -5.21 -3.30 9.84
C ALA A 169 -4.90 -2.76 8.44
N ASP A 170 -3.68 -2.96 7.96
CA ASP A 170 -3.27 -2.56 6.63
C ASP A 170 -4.05 -3.31 5.53
N LEU A 171 -4.24 -4.60 5.68
CA LEU A 171 -5.06 -5.42 4.79
C LEU A 171 -6.52 -4.93 4.74
N LEU A 172 -7.10 -4.66 5.91
CA LEU A 172 -8.47 -4.17 6.00
C LEU A 172 -8.63 -2.81 5.30
N LEU A 173 -7.69 -1.87 5.50
CA LEU A 173 -7.69 -0.58 4.82
C LEU A 173 -7.55 -0.72 3.29
N GLN A 174 -6.71 -1.63 2.81
CA GLN A 174 -6.56 -1.91 1.38
C GLN A 174 -7.84 -2.51 0.78
N THR A 175 -8.53 -3.38 1.53
CA THR A 175 -9.77 -4.02 1.08
C THR A 175 -10.93 -3.04 1.01
N LEU A 176 -11.06 -2.17 2.01
CA LEU A 176 -12.12 -1.18 2.11
C LEU A 176 -11.95 -0.01 1.13
N GLN A 177 -10.72 0.36 0.82
CA GLN A 177 -10.40 1.56 0.04
C GLN A 177 -11.16 2.83 0.53
N PRO A 178 -11.09 3.15 1.81
CA PRO A 178 -11.87 4.24 2.37
C PRO A 178 -11.42 5.60 1.81
N PRO A 179 -12.13 6.71 2.11
CA PRO A 179 -11.75 8.03 1.62
C PRO A 179 -10.27 8.34 1.89
N ARG A 180 -9.61 8.94 0.91
CA ARG A 180 -8.16 9.23 0.91
C ARG A 180 -7.67 9.87 2.22
N ALA A 181 -8.42 10.82 2.78
CA ALA A 181 -8.04 11.49 4.03
C ALA A 181 -7.91 10.51 5.21
N LEU A 182 -8.75 9.46 5.25
CA LEU A 182 -8.68 8.43 6.26
C LEU A 182 -7.49 7.50 6.01
N VAL A 183 -7.27 7.11 4.75
CA VAL A 183 -6.10 6.30 4.37
C VAL A 183 -4.80 7.01 4.75
N GLU A 184 -4.66 8.29 4.39
CA GLU A 184 -3.50 9.12 4.70
C GLU A 184 -3.24 9.19 6.20
N ARG A 185 -4.31 9.45 6.99
CA ARG A 185 -4.23 9.47 8.45
C ARG A 185 -3.79 8.12 9.01
N ALA A 186 -4.42 7.03 8.58
CA ALA A 186 -4.11 5.68 9.07
C ALA A 186 -2.71 5.23 8.63
N PHE A 187 -2.30 5.56 7.39
CA PHE A 187 -0.96 5.23 6.89
C PHE A 187 0.14 5.93 7.67
N SER A 188 -0.12 7.15 8.14
CA SER A 188 0.82 7.95 8.93
C SER A 188 0.71 7.74 10.45
N GLU A 189 -0.18 6.85 10.92
CA GLU A 189 -0.39 6.57 12.34
C GLU A 189 0.65 5.56 12.86
N PRO A 190 1.58 5.97 13.74
CA PRO A 190 2.59 5.07 14.28
C PRO A 190 2.05 4.13 15.37
N ASP A 191 0.97 4.51 16.08
CA ASP A 191 0.34 3.64 17.06
C ASP A 191 -0.52 2.59 16.35
N VAL A 192 -0.07 1.32 16.38
CA VAL A 192 -0.73 0.20 15.71
C VAL A 192 -2.16 0.00 16.22
N ALA A 193 -2.42 0.20 17.53
CA ALA A 193 -3.77 0.07 18.08
C ALA A 193 -4.68 1.20 17.58
N ALA A 194 -4.18 2.44 17.50
CA ALA A 194 -4.92 3.56 16.94
C ALA A 194 -5.22 3.35 15.44
N ARG A 195 -4.24 2.90 14.65
CA ARG A 195 -4.42 2.56 13.24
C ARG A 195 -5.46 1.45 13.04
N ALA A 196 -5.42 0.40 13.84
CA ALA A 196 -6.38 -0.69 13.81
C ALA A 196 -7.80 -0.20 14.10
N ARG A 197 -7.98 0.67 15.10
CA ARG A 197 -9.28 1.27 15.41
C ARG A 197 -9.80 2.17 14.28
N LEU A 198 -8.92 2.88 13.56
CA LEU A 198 -9.30 3.63 12.35
C LEU A 198 -9.81 2.68 11.25
N ALA A 199 -9.12 1.56 11.03
CA ALA A 199 -9.53 0.55 10.05
C ALA A 199 -10.89 -0.09 10.42
N LEU A 200 -11.10 -0.46 11.68
CA LEU A 200 -12.37 -1.00 12.17
C LEU A 200 -13.50 0.02 12.09
N THR A 201 -13.22 1.29 12.38
CA THR A 201 -14.22 2.38 12.23
C THR A 201 -14.64 2.54 10.77
N ALA A 202 -13.68 2.49 9.83
CA ALA A 202 -13.98 2.52 8.41
C ALA A 202 -14.83 1.31 7.99
N ALA A 203 -14.50 0.13 8.51
CA ALA A 203 -15.25 -1.08 8.25
C ALA A 203 -16.70 -1.01 8.77
N ALA A 204 -16.91 -0.43 9.94
CA ALA A 204 -18.25 -0.24 10.48
C ALA A 204 -19.10 0.77 9.69
N ALA A 205 -18.46 1.75 9.05
CA ALA A 205 -19.14 2.75 8.22
C ALA A 205 -19.55 2.21 6.83
N GLU A 206 -18.87 1.19 6.34
CA GLU A 206 -19.14 0.54 5.06
C GLU A 206 -19.63 -0.90 5.31
N PRO A 207 -20.92 -1.20 5.19
CA PRO A 207 -21.42 -2.54 5.40
C PRO A 207 -20.80 -3.51 4.39
N PRO A 208 -20.65 -4.80 4.75
CA PRO A 208 -20.15 -5.80 3.82
C PRO A 208 -21.05 -5.88 2.59
N PRO A 209 -20.52 -6.25 1.39
CA PRO A 209 -21.31 -6.43 0.20
C PRO A 209 -22.43 -7.44 0.52
N ALA A 210 -23.67 -7.11 0.13
CA ALA A 210 -24.78 -8.04 0.27
C ALA A 210 -24.43 -9.33 -0.51
N ASP A 211 -24.71 -10.49 0.09
CA ASP A 211 -24.62 -11.75 -0.63
C ASP A 211 -25.54 -11.64 -1.86
N GLU A 212 -24.94 -11.63 -3.05
CA GLU A 212 -25.71 -11.74 -4.30
C GLU A 212 -26.41 -13.10 -4.25
N ASP A 213 -27.73 -13.08 -4.05
CA ASP A 213 -28.55 -14.28 -4.07
C ASP A 213 -28.45 -14.90 -5.50
N PRO A 214 -27.82 -16.09 -5.66
CA PRO A 214 -27.58 -16.68 -6.98
C PRO A 214 -28.89 -17.08 -7.71
N THR A 215 -30.04 -16.76 -7.16
CA THR A 215 -31.35 -17.12 -7.70
C THR A 215 -32.03 -16.04 -8.54
N GLU A 216 -31.47 -14.82 -8.65
CA GLU A 216 -32.17 -13.71 -9.32
C GLU A 216 -31.90 -13.62 -10.84
N ASP A 217 -30.99 -14.41 -11.39
CA ASP A 217 -30.65 -14.40 -12.84
C ASP A 217 -30.96 -15.72 -13.57
N ALA A 218 -32.09 -16.35 -13.20
CA ALA A 218 -32.66 -17.40 -14.05
C ALA A 218 -33.44 -16.74 -15.20
N PRO A 219 -33.03 -16.89 -16.49
CA PRO A 219 -33.77 -16.35 -17.60
C PRO A 219 -35.15 -17.02 -17.62
N ARG A 220 -36.22 -16.20 -17.47
CA ARG A 220 -37.59 -16.67 -17.73
C ARG A 220 -37.64 -17.16 -19.15
N GLY A 221 -37.84 -18.47 -19.32
CA GLY A 221 -38.02 -19.09 -20.61
C GLY A 221 -39.15 -18.43 -21.40
N PRO A 222 -39.07 -18.44 -22.75
CA PRO A 222 -40.12 -17.82 -23.57
C PRO A 222 -41.45 -18.55 -23.35
N ASP A 223 -42.47 -17.75 -23.08
CA ASP A 223 -43.87 -18.21 -23.08
C ASP A 223 -44.20 -18.81 -24.49
N VAL A 224 -44.51 -20.09 -24.51
CA VAL A 224 -45.01 -20.79 -25.71
C VAL A 224 -46.53 -20.65 -25.67
N GLU A 225 -47.06 -19.81 -26.59
CA GLU A 225 -48.44 -19.97 -27.10
C GLU A 225 -48.45 -20.83 -28.37
#